data_744f1947c1b7542e99763eac604a87cf
#
_entry.id   744f1947c1b7542e99763eac604a87cf
#
_cell.length_a   1.000
_cell.length_b   1.000
_cell.length_c   1.000
_cell.angle_alpha   90.00
_cell.angle_beta   90.00
_cell.angle_gamma   90.00
#
_symmetry.space_group_name_H-M   'P 1'
#
loop_
_entity.id
_entity.type
_entity.pdbx_description
1 polymer ?
#
loop_
_entity_poly.entity_id
_entity_poly.type
_entity_poly.pdbx_seq_one_letter_code
_entity_poly.pdbx_strand_id
1 'polypeptide(L)'
;MKKFTTVLIVIGVIVLGISIAMGMHHAIKIQTKAGIGKYLTDTDGKALYWFKKDCFGKSACAGDCLEKWPIYYRETVAAPNGIKKEEFGTITREDGKKQTTFRGYPLYYWINDKKAGETNGQGVNNVWRVINPDNFPPK
;
A
#
# COMPACT_ATOMS: atom_id res chain seq x y z
N MET A 1 -76.81 -8.16 -0.07
CA MET A 1 -75.51 -8.40 0.63
C MET A 1 -74.36 -8.27 -0.40
N LYS A 2 -73.63 -7.18 -0.37
CA LYS A 2 -72.48 -7.02 -1.24
C LYS A 2 -71.25 -7.51 -0.49
N LYS A 3 -70.65 -8.56 -0.99
CA LYS A 3 -69.39 -9.08 -0.47
C LYS A 3 -68.24 -8.19 -0.97
N PHE A 4 -67.62 -7.43 -0.09
CA PHE A 4 -66.40 -6.70 -0.40
C PHE A 4 -65.22 -7.68 -0.31
N THR A 5 -64.69 -8.03 -1.47
CA THR A 5 -63.45 -8.81 -1.52
C THR A 5 -62.28 -7.83 -1.34
N THR A 6 -61.67 -7.86 -0.17
CA THR A 6 -60.48 -7.10 0.10
C THR A 6 -59.32 -7.76 -0.61
N VAL A 7 -58.82 -7.14 -1.66
CA VAL A 7 -57.57 -7.56 -2.32
C VAL A 7 -56.41 -6.99 -1.49
N LEU A 8 -55.74 -7.88 -0.79
CA LEU A 8 -54.46 -7.56 -0.13
C LEU A 8 -53.39 -7.50 -1.19
N ILE A 9 -52.98 -6.29 -1.55
CA ILE A 9 -51.79 -6.10 -2.38
C ILE A 9 -50.58 -6.20 -1.45
N VAL A 10 -49.90 -7.35 -1.50
CA VAL A 10 -48.62 -7.52 -0.87
C VAL A 10 -47.59 -6.84 -1.75
N ILE A 11 -47.19 -5.61 -1.39
CA ILE A 11 -46.08 -4.94 -2.02
C ILE A 11 -44.81 -5.60 -1.46
N GLY A 12 -44.26 -6.54 -2.21
CA GLY A 12 -42.95 -7.10 -1.94
C GLY A 12 -41.89 -6.02 -2.17
N VAL A 13 -41.40 -5.46 -1.09
CA VAL A 13 -40.23 -4.61 -1.17
C VAL A 13 -39.02 -5.51 -1.45
N ILE A 14 -38.65 -5.60 -2.72
CA ILE A 14 -37.36 -6.22 -3.07
C ILE A 14 -36.29 -5.25 -2.67
N VAL A 15 -35.72 -5.45 -1.48
CA VAL A 15 -34.46 -4.77 -1.08
C VAL A 15 -33.38 -5.42 -1.92
N LEU A 16 -33.06 -4.81 -3.07
CA LEU A 16 -31.82 -5.11 -3.75
C LEU A 16 -30.70 -4.67 -2.81
N GLY A 17 -30.16 -5.62 -2.06
CA GLY A 17 -28.92 -5.42 -1.34
C GLY A 17 -27.82 -5.16 -2.37
N ILE A 18 -27.50 -3.90 -2.61
CA ILE A 18 -26.28 -3.54 -3.33
C ILE A 18 -25.15 -3.94 -2.40
N SER A 19 -24.65 -5.16 -2.59
CA SER A 19 -23.39 -5.57 -2.01
C SER A 19 -22.32 -4.72 -2.69
N ILE A 20 -22.03 -3.56 -2.09
CA ILE A 20 -20.83 -2.83 -2.45
C ILE A 20 -19.71 -3.70 -1.91
N ALA A 21 -19.15 -4.56 -2.77
CA ALA A 21 -17.86 -5.16 -2.50
C ALA A 21 -16.88 -4.00 -2.41
N MET A 22 -16.67 -3.49 -1.21
CA MET A 22 -15.51 -2.67 -0.89
C MET A 22 -14.32 -3.59 -1.03
N GLY A 23 -13.81 -3.75 -2.27
CA GLY A 23 -12.49 -4.26 -2.49
C GLY A 23 -11.57 -3.41 -1.62
N MET A 24 -10.82 -4.03 -0.71
CA MET A 24 -9.81 -3.32 0.07
C MET A 24 -8.81 -2.78 -0.95
N HIS A 25 -9.03 -1.54 -1.36
CA HIS A 25 -8.13 -0.84 -2.24
C HIS A 25 -6.90 -0.48 -1.42
N HIS A 26 -5.89 -1.34 -1.47
CA HIS A 26 -4.58 -1.03 -0.92
C HIS A 26 -3.92 0.01 -1.82
N ALA A 27 -4.36 1.27 -1.67
CA ALA A 27 -3.85 2.37 -2.44
C ALA A 27 -2.51 2.83 -1.88
N ILE A 28 -1.53 2.94 -2.76
CA ILE A 28 -0.33 3.73 -2.47
C ILE A 28 -0.67 5.19 -2.71
N LYS A 29 -0.23 6.06 -1.82
CA LYS A 29 -0.44 7.50 -1.88
C LYS A 29 0.90 8.22 -2.00
N ILE A 30 0.85 9.43 -2.55
CA ILE A 30 1.97 10.35 -2.57
C ILE A 30 1.67 11.45 -1.55
N GLN A 31 2.57 11.62 -0.59
CA GLN A 31 2.54 12.70 0.38
C GLN A 31 3.70 13.66 0.14
N THR A 32 3.57 14.88 0.64
CA THR A 32 4.64 15.88 0.59
C THR A 32 4.90 16.39 1.99
N LYS A 33 6.16 16.48 2.38
CA LYS A 33 6.58 16.96 3.69
C LYS A 33 7.74 17.93 3.57
N ALA A 34 7.69 19.03 4.30
CA ALA A 34 8.79 20.00 4.35
C ALA A 34 10.10 19.32 4.78
N GLY A 35 11.19 19.59 4.07
CA GLY A 35 12.50 18.99 4.31
C GLY A 35 12.69 17.56 3.78
N ILE A 36 11.61 16.90 3.36
CA ILE A 36 11.62 15.54 2.78
C ILE A 36 11.28 15.57 1.29
N GLY A 37 10.32 16.38 0.89
CA GLY A 37 9.74 16.38 -0.44
C GLY A 37 8.61 15.37 -0.58
N LYS A 38 8.38 14.90 -1.80
CA LYS A 38 7.39 13.86 -2.07
C LYS A 38 7.88 12.49 -1.60
N TYR A 39 6.95 11.68 -1.09
CA TYR A 39 7.24 10.30 -0.72
C TYR A 39 6.02 9.42 -0.82
N LEU A 40 6.25 8.13 -1.07
CA LEU A 40 5.19 7.13 -1.12
C LEU A 40 4.78 6.71 0.30
N THR A 41 3.49 6.50 0.47
CA THR A 41 2.89 5.94 1.70
C THR A 41 1.94 4.79 1.35
N ASP A 42 1.58 4.02 2.36
CA ASP A 42 0.46 3.10 2.26
C ASP A 42 -0.88 3.85 2.37
N THR A 43 -1.98 3.09 2.37
CA THR A 43 -3.35 3.62 2.48
C THR A 43 -3.56 4.43 3.75
N ASP A 44 -2.90 4.07 4.84
CA ASP A 44 -3.03 4.72 6.15
C ASP A 44 -2.09 5.91 6.33
N GLY A 45 -1.28 6.23 5.32
CA GLY A 45 -0.34 7.34 5.35
C GLY A 45 1.02 7.01 5.96
N LYS A 46 1.31 5.73 6.20
CA LYS A 46 2.62 5.32 6.67
C LYS A 46 3.65 5.33 5.55
N ALA A 47 4.79 5.95 5.82
CA ALA A 47 5.87 6.07 4.85
C ALA A 47 6.41 4.71 4.41
N LEU A 48 6.69 4.59 3.13
CA LEU A 48 7.35 3.44 2.53
C LEU A 48 8.81 3.79 2.21
N TYR A 49 9.67 2.83 2.50
CA TYR A 49 11.13 2.98 2.39
C TYR A 49 11.71 1.98 1.43
N TRP A 50 12.90 2.31 0.92
CA TRP A 50 13.75 1.41 0.19
C TRP A 50 15.14 1.34 0.83
N PHE A 51 15.81 0.23 0.58
CA PHE A 51 17.13 -0.08 1.14
C PHE A 51 18.18 0.03 0.04
N LYS A 52 19.15 0.92 0.20
CA LYS A 52 20.19 1.17 -0.82
C LYS A 52 21.02 -0.05 -1.16
N LYS A 53 21.09 -1.03 -0.28
CA LYS A 53 21.81 -2.29 -0.50
C LYS A 53 21.00 -3.34 -1.26
N ASP A 54 19.70 -3.08 -1.48
CA ASP A 54 18.88 -3.95 -2.33
C ASP A 54 19.26 -3.80 -3.80
N CYS A 55 19.01 -4.86 -4.56
CA CYS A 55 19.13 -4.86 -6.01
C CYS A 55 17.76 -4.92 -6.65
N PHE A 56 17.69 -4.64 -7.95
CA PHE A 56 16.48 -4.86 -8.72
C PHE A 56 15.99 -6.30 -8.56
N GLY A 57 14.76 -6.46 -8.07
CA GLY A 57 14.13 -7.77 -7.86
C GLY A 57 14.66 -8.57 -6.68
N LYS A 58 15.55 -8.02 -5.85
CA LYS A 58 16.18 -8.77 -4.76
C LYS A 58 16.36 -7.94 -3.50
N SER A 59 15.90 -8.48 -2.37
CA SER A 59 16.09 -7.89 -1.04
C SER A 59 17.39 -8.37 -0.39
N ALA A 60 18.12 -7.46 0.24
CA ALA A 60 19.28 -7.73 1.09
C ALA A 60 18.96 -7.60 2.59
N CYS A 61 17.71 -7.27 2.95
CA CYS A 61 17.26 -7.15 4.33
C CYS A 61 16.61 -8.44 4.79
N ALA A 62 17.25 -9.17 5.70
CA ALA A 62 16.77 -10.44 6.23
C ALA A 62 17.02 -10.55 7.73
N GLY A 63 16.37 -11.50 8.42
CA GLY A 63 16.55 -11.73 9.84
C GLY A 63 16.24 -10.49 10.69
N ASP A 64 17.18 -10.07 11.52
CA ASP A 64 17.03 -8.93 12.43
C ASP A 64 16.73 -7.62 11.70
N CYS A 65 17.17 -7.48 10.45
CA CYS A 65 16.84 -6.33 9.63
C CYS A 65 15.33 -6.19 9.46
N LEU A 66 14.62 -7.28 9.23
CA LEU A 66 13.15 -7.28 9.05
C LEU A 66 12.38 -6.95 10.33
N GLU A 67 12.96 -7.15 11.50
CA GLU A 67 12.34 -6.76 12.77
C GLU A 67 12.23 -5.23 12.88
N LYS A 68 13.22 -4.52 12.34
CA LYS A 68 13.26 -3.05 12.30
C LYS A 68 12.60 -2.48 11.04
N TRP A 69 12.71 -3.18 9.94
CA TRP A 69 12.21 -2.79 8.63
C TRP A 69 11.20 -3.82 8.10
N PRO A 70 9.98 -3.84 8.62
CA PRO A 70 8.95 -4.79 8.19
C PRO A 70 8.67 -4.70 6.71
N ILE A 71 8.42 -5.85 6.11
CA ILE A 71 8.04 -5.95 4.70
C ILE A 71 6.72 -5.21 4.45
N TYR A 72 6.68 -4.41 3.40
CA TYR A 72 5.42 -4.00 2.81
C TYR A 72 5.01 -5.02 1.74
N TYR A 73 3.85 -5.64 1.93
CA TYR A 73 3.27 -6.54 0.94
C TYR A 73 1.76 -6.36 0.86
N ARG A 74 1.29 -6.21 -0.38
CA ARG A 74 -0.12 -6.31 -0.75
C ARG A 74 -0.22 -7.08 -2.05
N GLU A 75 -1.14 -8.01 -2.13
CA GLU A 75 -1.35 -8.83 -3.33
C GLU A 75 -1.65 -7.96 -4.55
N THR A 76 -2.48 -6.95 -4.37
CA THR A 76 -2.78 -5.93 -5.38
C THR A 76 -2.63 -4.54 -4.79
N VAL A 77 -2.12 -3.63 -5.60
CA VAL A 77 -1.88 -2.24 -5.22
C VAL A 77 -2.59 -1.32 -6.21
N ALA A 78 -3.33 -0.34 -5.72
CA ALA A 78 -3.84 0.75 -6.54
C ALA A 78 -2.77 1.86 -6.59
N ALA A 79 -2.33 2.19 -7.80
CA ALA A 79 -1.33 3.23 -8.02
C ALA A 79 -1.94 4.63 -7.89
N PRO A 80 -1.21 5.61 -7.32
CA PRO A 80 -1.64 6.98 -7.29
C PRO A 80 -1.57 7.62 -8.68
N ASN A 81 -2.26 8.74 -8.87
CA ASN A 81 -2.22 9.49 -10.12
C ASN A 81 -0.77 9.82 -10.52
N GLY A 82 -0.45 9.61 -11.79
CA GLY A 82 0.88 9.86 -12.36
C GLY A 82 1.85 8.67 -12.25
N ILE A 83 1.46 7.60 -11.58
CA ILE A 83 2.23 6.35 -11.52
C ILE A 83 1.39 5.23 -12.15
N LYS A 84 2.00 4.45 -13.02
CA LYS A 84 1.33 3.31 -13.65
C LYS A 84 1.30 2.12 -12.69
N LYS A 85 0.20 1.35 -12.73
CA LYS A 85 0.05 0.14 -11.92
C LYS A 85 1.22 -0.86 -12.15
N GLU A 86 1.71 -0.95 -13.37
CA GLU A 86 2.79 -1.85 -13.78
C GLU A 86 4.15 -1.50 -13.16
N GLU A 87 4.27 -0.30 -12.58
CA GLU A 87 5.48 0.10 -11.83
C GLU A 87 5.56 -0.56 -10.46
N PHE A 88 4.44 -1.14 -9.98
CA PHE A 88 4.40 -2.00 -8.80
C PHE A 88 4.40 -3.47 -9.20
N GLY A 89 5.11 -4.27 -8.45
CA GLY A 89 5.22 -5.72 -8.66
C GLY A 89 5.38 -6.46 -7.34
N THR A 90 5.67 -7.73 -7.46
CA THR A 90 5.88 -8.62 -6.31
C THR A 90 7.12 -9.47 -6.55
N ILE A 91 7.93 -9.62 -5.52
CA ILE A 91 9.01 -10.62 -5.49
C ILE A 91 8.70 -11.68 -4.45
N THR A 92 9.23 -12.88 -4.66
CA THR A 92 9.38 -13.90 -3.64
C THR A 92 10.81 -13.82 -3.12
N ARG A 93 10.94 -13.50 -1.84
CA ARG A 93 12.21 -13.36 -1.14
C ARG A 93 12.89 -14.71 -0.91
N GLU A 94 14.19 -14.72 -0.59
CA GLU A 94 14.91 -15.94 -0.24
C GLU A 94 14.32 -16.65 0.98
N ASP A 95 13.70 -15.90 1.91
CA ASP A 95 12.98 -16.47 3.06
C ASP A 95 11.59 -17.05 2.70
N GLY A 96 11.19 -17.02 1.43
CA GLY A 96 9.91 -17.50 0.93
C GLY A 96 8.74 -16.50 1.10
N LYS A 97 8.94 -15.37 1.75
CA LYS A 97 7.91 -14.34 1.91
C LYS A 97 7.80 -13.50 0.64
N LYS A 98 6.57 -13.05 0.37
CA LYS A 98 6.31 -12.11 -0.71
C LYS A 98 6.51 -10.68 -0.25
N GLN A 99 6.95 -9.84 -1.15
CA GLN A 99 7.16 -8.42 -0.90
C GLN A 99 6.79 -7.62 -2.12
N THR A 100 6.06 -6.52 -1.92
CA THR A 100 5.73 -5.57 -2.99
C THR A 100 6.97 -4.80 -3.39
N THR A 101 7.10 -4.53 -4.69
CA THR A 101 8.17 -3.72 -5.26
C THR A 101 7.63 -2.46 -5.93
N PHE A 102 8.44 -1.44 -5.98
CA PHE A 102 8.23 -0.27 -6.83
C PHE A 102 9.42 -0.11 -7.78
N ARG A 103 9.14 -0.10 -9.07
CA ARG A 103 10.18 -0.11 -10.12
C ARG A 103 11.25 -1.18 -9.90
N GLY A 104 10.81 -2.34 -9.39
CA GLY A 104 11.65 -3.51 -9.14
C GLY A 104 12.35 -3.54 -7.77
N TYR A 105 12.25 -2.50 -6.97
CA TYR A 105 12.89 -2.44 -5.64
C TYR A 105 11.91 -2.75 -4.52
N PRO A 106 12.31 -3.62 -3.56
CA PRO A 106 11.48 -4.00 -2.42
C PRO A 106 11.09 -2.82 -1.54
N LEU A 107 9.87 -2.86 -1.01
CA LEU A 107 9.31 -1.82 -0.16
C LEU A 107 9.23 -2.28 1.30
N TYR A 108 9.55 -1.35 2.21
CA TYR A 108 9.58 -1.62 3.66
C TYR A 108 8.86 -0.53 4.44
N TYR A 109 8.47 -0.90 5.66
CA TYR A 109 8.12 0.04 6.73
C TYR A 109 9.33 0.31 7.63
N TRP A 110 9.23 1.35 8.43
CA TRP A 110 10.12 1.59 9.57
C TRP A 110 9.35 1.40 10.88
N ILE A 111 9.88 0.57 11.78
CA ILE A 111 9.19 0.20 13.02
C ILE A 111 8.94 1.40 13.94
N ASN A 112 9.78 2.43 13.87
CA ASN A 112 9.65 3.64 14.69
C ASN A 112 8.73 4.70 14.09
N ASP A 113 8.16 4.46 12.93
CA ASP A 113 7.05 5.27 12.42
C ASP A 113 5.76 4.75 13.04
N LYS A 114 5.28 5.42 14.09
CA LYS A 114 4.13 4.97 14.87
C LYS A 114 2.79 5.45 14.32
N LYS A 115 2.81 6.50 13.53
CA LYS A 115 1.60 7.12 12.95
C LYS A 115 1.86 7.69 11.55
N ALA A 116 0.76 7.97 10.84
CA ALA A 116 0.80 8.62 9.53
C ALA A 116 1.59 9.93 9.57
N GLY A 117 2.35 10.19 8.52
CA GLY A 117 3.13 11.41 8.35
C GLY A 117 4.51 11.37 8.98
N GLU A 118 4.84 10.37 9.79
CA GLU A 118 6.19 10.19 10.29
C GLU A 118 7.13 9.65 9.19
N THR A 119 8.35 10.16 9.18
CA THR A 119 9.41 9.77 8.26
C THR A 119 10.74 9.58 8.99
N ASN A 120 10.67 8.95 10.17
CA ASN A 120 11.82 8.79 11.07
C ASN A 120 12.89 7.84 10.53
N GLY A 121 12.55 7.05 9.50
CA GLY A 121 13.47 6.16 8.81
C GLY A 121 14.33 6.84 7.76
N GLN A 122 14.01 8.09 7.39
CA GLN A 122 14.76 8.81 6.38
C GLN A 122 16.22 9.01 6.80
N GLY A 123 17.14 8.44 6.03
CA GLY A 123 18.58 8.60 6.26
C GLY A 123 19.19 7.68 7.32
N VAL A 124 18.42 6.75 7.90
CA VAL A 124 18.96 5.80 8.89
C VAL A 124 20.14 5.04 8.30
N ASN A 125 21.25 5.03 9.02
CA ASN A 125 22.53 4.42 8.62
C ASN A 125 23.01 4.83 7.22
N ASN A 126 22.47 5.93 6.68
CA ASN A 126 22.74 6.43 5.33
C ASN A 126 22.39 5.44 4.20
N VAL A 127 21.61 4.41 4.49
CA VAL A 127 21.20 3.36 3.52
C VAL A 127 19.68 3.21 3.38
N TRP A 128 18.89 3.87 4.23
CA TRP A 128 17.44 3.86 4.18
C TRP A 128 16.87 5.22 3.77
N ARG A 129 15.95 5.21 2.86
CA ARG A 129 15.32 6.43 2.33
C ARG A 129 13.84 6.20 2.06
N VAL A 130 13.04 7.25 2.26
CA VAL A 130 11.69 7.30 1.66
C VAL A 130 11.82 7.28 0.15
N ILE A 131 10.75 6.93 -0.54
CA ILE A 131 10.74 6.83 -2.00
C ILE A 131 10.09 8.05 -2.59
N ASN A 132 10.89 8.89 -3.25
CA ASN A 132 10.38 9.99 -4.03
C ASN A 132 10.13 9.51 -5.47
N PRO A 133 8.86 9.45 -5.93
CA PRO A 133 8.55 8.88 -7.23
C PRO A 133 9.09 9.67 -8.41
N ASP A 134 9.45 10.94 -8.20
CA ASP A 134 9.96 11.79 -9.28
C ASP A 134 11.42 11.46 -9.67
N ASN A 135 12.16 10.83 -8.77
CA ASN A 135 13.58 10.54 -8.98
C ASN A 135 14.02 9.13 -8.51
N PHE A 136 13.09 8.18 -8.50
CA PHE A 136 13.38 6.82 -8.05
C PHE A 136 13.45 5.82 -9.22
N PRO A 137 14.40 4.87 -9.25
CA PRO A 137 15.56 4.81 -8.36
C PRO A 137 16.56 5.94 -8.67
N PRO A 138 17.29 6.44 -7.65
CA PRO A 138 18.30 7.47 -7.89
C PRO A 138 19.42 6.92 -8.80
N LYS A 139 19.95 7.80 -9.66
CA LYS A 139 21.04 7.48 -10.58
C LYS A 139 22.36 7.33 -9.86
#